data_89280d7aaf38f927b4faf9029ecddfa2
#
_entry.id   89280d7aaf38f927b4faf9029ecddfa2
#
_cell.length_a   1.000
_cell.length_b   1.000
_cell.length_c   1.000
_cell.angle_alpha   90.00
_cell.angle_beta   90.00
_cell.angle_gamma   90.00
#
_symmetry.space_group_name_H-M   'P 1'
#
loop_
_entity.id
_entity.type
_entity.pdbx_description
1 polymer ?
#
loop_
_entity_poly.entity_id
_entity_poly.type
_entity_poly.pdbx_seq_one_letter_code
_entity_poly.pdbx_strand_id
1 'polypeptide(L)'
;MLNRRSFLSSSLASSLALGTGLSWRGNLWAQLESLPSKLPDRSLFDRDEDAYWSELRKQYLIPADEIYLNNGTVGSSPAPVLRAVFEGYEKCEQLNEADPEDYPIWGYGPWNEFRDPLAAFVGCNRDEIALLRNATEANNYIANGIDLKPGDEVLMTDQEHPGGEHPWNLRVKRYGIVIKKITLPRPIINPTQVVDLISANITPRTRVLFFSHITTFSGVVLPAKQLCALARGKGVISAVDGAHVPGMMRLNLHDMGCDLY
;
A
#
# COMPACT_ATOMS: atom_id res chain seq x y z
N MET A 1 -24.22 -13.07 30.43
CA MET A 1 -24.83 -12.26 29.35
C MET A 1 -24.92 -10.82 29.83
N LEU A 2 -24.16 -9.92 29.18
CA LEU A 2 -24.29 -8.48 29.44
C LEU A 2 -25.67 -8.00 28.95
N ASN A 3 -26.49 -7.45 29.83
CA ASN A 3 -27.76 -6.90 29.41
C ASN A 3 -27.61 -5.46 28.86
N ARG A 4 -28.58 -4.95 28.11
CA ARG A 4 -28.54 -3.62 27.48
C ARG A 4 -28.24 -2.48 28.47
N ARG A 5 -28.70 -2.58 29.73
CA ARG A 5 -28.45 -1.57 30.77
C ARG A 5 -27.00 -1.58 31.22
N SER A 6 -26.37 -2.75 31.39
CA SER A 6 -24.94 -2.87 31.73
C SER A 6 -24.06 -2.36 30.60
N PHE A 7 -24.47 -2.57 29.33
CA PHE A 7 -23.73 -2.00 28.17
C PHE A 7 -23.82 -0.47 28.17
N LEU A 8 -25.00 0.10 28.38
CA LEU A 8 -25.16 1.56 28.38
C LEU A 8 -24.51 2.23 29.58
N SER A 9 -24.49 1.61 30.77
CA SER A 9 -23.81 2.15 31.94
C SER A 9 -22.28 2.06 31.79
N SER A 10 -21.74 1.00 31.15
CA SER A 10 -20.33 0.89 30.80
C SER A 10 -19.91 1.91 29.74
N SER A 11 -20.80 2.19 28.77
CA SER A 11 -20.57 3.21 27.74
C SER A 11 -20.57 4.62 28.31
N LEU A 12 -21.42 4.92 29.31
CA LEU A 12 -21.44 6.21 30.01
C LEU A 12 -20.22 6.40 30.93
N ALA A 13 -19.76 5.35 31.59
CA ALA A 13 -18.53 5.39 32.39
C ALA A 13 -17.28 5.55 31.50
N SER A 14 -17.28 4.94 30.31
CA SER A 14 -16.24 5.14 29.29
C SER A 14 -16.25 6.56 28.72
N SER A 15 -17.41 7.19 28.57
CA SER A 15 -17.50 8.59 28.09
C SER A 15 -17.03 9.61 29.13
N LEU A 16 -17.10 9.31 30.42
CA LEU A 16 -16.52 10.15 31.47
C LEU A 16 -14.99 10.01 31.58
N ALA A 17 -14.46 8.83 31.26
CA ALA A 17 -13.00 8.62 31.12
C ALA A 17 -12.44 9.20 29.81
N LEU A 18 -13.30 9.42 28.80
CA LEU A 18 -12.97 10.07 27.52
C LEU A 18 -13.02 11.62 27.62
N GLY A 19 -13.43 12.19 28.75
CA GLY A 19 -13.39 13.65 28.96
C GLY A 19 -11.98 14.24 28.86
N THR A 20 -10.94 13.44 29.11
CA THR A 20 -9.55 13.80 28.83
C THR A 20 -9.12 13.54 27.38
N GLY A 21 -9.85 12.70 26.63
CA GLY A 21 -9.62 12.39 25.23
C GLY A 21 -10.29 13.39 24.26
N LEU A 22 -11.32 14.13 24.71
CA LEU A 22 -11.94 15.18 23.89
C LEU A 22 -11.03 16.40 23.71
N SER A 23 -10.11 16.66 24.65
CA SER A 23 -9.06 17.66 24.48
C SER A 23 -8.08 17.31 23.34
N TRP A 24 -7.93 16.02 23.03
CA TRP A 24 -7.02 15.55 21.99
C TRP A 24 -7.58 15.76 20.56
N ARG A 25 -8.88 15.60 20.35
CA ARG A 25 -9.51 15.83 19.03
C ARG A 25 -9.58 17.32 18.64
N GLY A 26 -9.88 18.19 19.59
CA GLY A 26 -9.80 19.63 19.37
C GLY A 26 -8.38 20.11 19.11
N ASN A 27 -7.38 19.42 19.64
CA ASN A 27 -5.97 19.74 19.45
C ASN A 27 -5.44 19.28 18.07
N LEU A 28 -5.94 18.16 17.52
CA LEU A 28 -5.48 17.65 16.22
C LEU A 28 -5.83 18.61 15.07
N TRP A 29 -7.07 19.14 15.05
CA TRP A 29 -7.49 20.08 14.02
C TRP A 29 -6.71 21.40 14.12
N ALA A 30 -6.58 21.94 15.34
CA ALA A 30 -5.78 23.14 15.58
C ALA A 30 -4.29 22.94 15.21
N GLN A 31 -3.74 21.76 15.47
CA GLN A 31 -2.39 21.42 15.02
C GLN A 31 -2.30 21.38 13.50
N LEU A 32 -3.27 20.78 12.82
CA LEU A 32 -3.31 20.73 11.36
C LEU A 32 -3.42 22.12 10.74
N GLU A 33 -4.23 23.01 11.33
CA GLU A 33 -4.35 24.41 10.90
C GLU A 33 -3.04 25.20 11.05
N SER A 34 -2.24 24.86 12.06
CA SER A 34 -0.94 25.50 12.30
C SER A 34 0.17 25.06 11.35
N LEU A 35 0.00 23.93 10.65
CA LEU A 35 0.98 23.42 9.69
C LEU A 35 0.98 24.25 8.39
N PRO A 36 2.11 24.30 7.67
CA PRO A 36 2.16 24.98 6.37
C PRO A 36 1.07 24.47 5.42
N SER A 37 0.43 25.40 4.69
CA SER A 37 -0.64 25.06 3.74
C SER A 37 -0.12 24.61 2.37
N LYS A 38 1.16 24.86 2.09
CA LYS A 38 1.79 24.54 0.80
C LYS A 38 3.04 23.71 1.01
N LEU A 39 3.32 22.84 0.06
CA LEU A 39 4.59 22.16 0.00
C LEU A 39 5.73 23.13 -0.29
N PRO A 40 6.97 22.86 0.15
CA PRO A 40 8.12 23.67 -0.21
C PRO A 40 8.31 23.70 -1.73
N ASP A 41 8.79 24.83 -2.26
CA ASP A 41 9.06 24.99 -3.68
C ASP A 41 10.16 24.01 -4.12
N ARG A 42 9.94 23.33 -5.25
CA ARG A 42 10.91 22.35 -5.77
C ARG A 42 12.29 22.96 -6.06
N SER A 43 12.35 24.23 -6.43
CA SER A 43 13.61 24.92 -6.65
C SER A 43 14.49 25.03 -5.40
N LEU A 44 13.89 24.92 -4.21
CA LEU A 44 14.65 24.85 -2.96
C LEU A 44 15.49 23.56 -2.90
N PHE A 45 14.93 22.43 -3.36
CA PHE A 45 15.67 21.17 -3.42
C PHE A 45 16.94 21.28 -4.29
N ASP A 46 16.83 21.96 -5.42
CA ASP A 46 17.94 22.10 -6.35
C ASP A 46 19.05 23.02 -5.83
N ARG A 47 18.72 23.94 -4.90
CA ARG A 47 19.67 24.88 -4.28
C ARG A 47 20.21 24.40 -2.95
N ASP A 48 19.36 23.81 -2.13
CA ASP A 48 19.68 23.36 -0.77
C ASP A 48 18.72 22.20 -0.39
N GLU A 49 19.20 20.98 -0.63
CA GLU A 49 18.42 19.78 -0.39
C GLU A 49 18.05 19.62 1.10
N ASP A 50 18.97 19.93 2.01
CA ASP A 50 18.73 19.79 3.46
C ASP A 50 17.65 20.76 3.93
N ALA A 51 17.67 22.00 3.44
CA ALA A 51 16.64 22.98 3.71
C ALA A 51 15.27 22.52 3.15
N TYR A 52 15.25 21.96 1.95
CA TYR A 52 14.01 21.41 1.37
C TYR A 52 13.40 20.31 2.25
N TRP A 53 14.19 19.34 2.66
CA TRP A 53 13.71 18.25 3.53
C TRP A 53 13.30 18.75 4.90
N SER A 54 13.98 19.74 5.45
CA SER A 54 13.61 20.39 6.71
C SER A 54 12.25 21.10 6.61
N GLU A 55 11.97 21.81 5.52
CA GLU A 55 10.68 22.43 5.27
C GLU A 55 9.58 21.39 5.00
N LEU A 56 9.89 20.33 4.23
CA LEU A 56 8.95 19.25 3.98
C LEU A 56 8.56 18.52 5.26
N ARG A 57 9.50 18.33 6.18
CA ARG A 57 9.28 17.71 7.50
C ARG A 57 8.17 18.43 8.29
N LYS A 58 8.07 19.74 8.17
CA LYS A 58 7.04 20.57 8.85
C LYS A 58 5.61 20.27 8.39
N GLN A 59 5.44 19.53 7.29
CA GLN A 59 4.13 19.12 6.79
C GLN A 59 3.52 17.95 7.58
N TYR A 60 4.29 17.32 8.48
CA TYR A 60 3.88 16.12 9.17
C TYR A 60 3.67 16.39 10.67
N LEU A 61 2.65 15.73 11.23
CA LEU A 61 2.35 15.80 12.67
C LEU A 61 3.27 14.93 13.54
N ILE A 62 4.32 14.36 12.96
CA ILE A 62 5.31 13.59 13.71
C ILE A 62 6.13 14.56 14.59
N PRO A 63 6.28 14.31 15.89
CA PRO A 63 7.06 15.16 16.78
C PRO A 63 8.47 15.45 16.25
N ALA A 64 8.98 16.66 16.50
CA ALA A 64 10.25 17.11 15.92
C ALA A 64 11.47 16.30 16.42
N ASP A 65 11.37 15.73 17.61
CA ASP A 65 12.37 14.90 18.28
C ASP A 65 12.25 13.41 17.94
N GLU A 66 11.22 13.02 17.16
CA GLU A 66 11.04 11.63 16.74
C GLU A 66 11.57 11.39 15.32
N ILE A 67 12.28 10.27 15.13
CA ILE A 67 12.65 9.75 13.82
C ILE A 67 11.79 8.54 13.53
N TYR A 68 10.78 8.73 12.66
CA TYR A 68 9.86 7.67 12.28
C TYR A 68 10.30 6.98 10.98
N LEU A 69 10.67 5.69 11.07
CA LEU A 69 11.20 4.91 9.94
C LEU A 69 10.25 3.79 9.47
N ASN A 70 9.10 3.60 10.14
CA ASN A 70 8.19 2.50 9.82
C ASN A 70 7.03 2.91 8.90
N ASN A 71 7.31 3.73 7.89
CA ASN A 71 6.30 4.19 6.93
C ASN A 71 5.69 3.05 6.08
N GLY A 72 6.37 1.91 5.99
CA GLY A 72 5.85 0.73 5.28
C GLY A 72 4.67 0.07 5.99
N THR A 73 4.59 0.16 7.33
CA THR A 73 3.45 -0.34 8.10
C THR A 73 2.33 0.69 8.15
N VAL A 74 2.64 1.91 8.58
CA VAL A 74 1.71 3.05 8.64
C VAL A 74 2.48 4.31 8.29
N GLY A 75 2.23 4.87 7.11
CA GLY A 75 2.83 6.14 6.70
C GLY A 75 2.03 7.33 7.25
N SER A 76 2.73 8.34 7.75
CA SER A 76 2.10 9.61 8.10
C SER A 76 1.74 10.40 6.83
N SER A 77 0.54 10.95 6.78
CA SER A 77 0.12 11.81 5.68
C SER A 77 0.54 13.26 5.93
N PRO A 78 1.04 13.98 4.90
CA PRO A 78 1.34 15.39 5.03
C PRO A 78 0.06 16.24 5.16
N ALA A 79 0.17 17.42 5.74
CA ALA A 79 -0.95 18.30 6.03
C ALA A 79 -1.87 18.59 4.83
N PRO A 80 -1.39 18.83 3.59
CA PRO A 80 -2.28 19.02 2.44
C PRO A 80 -3.18 17.82 2.16
N VAL A 81 -2.65 16.60 2.33
CA VAL A 81 -3.44 15.36 2.15
C VAL A 81 -4.50 15.23 3.24
N LEU A 82 -4.14 15.48 4.50
CA LEU A 82 -5.09 15.43 5.61
C LEU A 82 -6.22 16.47 5.42
N ARG A 83 -5.89 17.69 5.00
CA ARG A 83 -6.90 18.73 4.71
C ARG A 83 -7.85 18.28 3.60
N ALA A 84 -7.33 17.78 2.48
CA ALA A 84 -8.16 17.28 1.39
C ALA A 84 -9.10 16.15 1.82
N VAL A 85 -8.64 15.25 2.71
CA VAL A 85 -9.50 14.19 3.28
C VAL A 85 -10.64 14.79 4.12
N PHE A 86 -10.34 15.75 5.00
CA PHE A 86 -11.36 16.39 5.83
C PHE A 86 -12.35 17.20 5.00
N GLU A 87 -11.87 17.99 4.05
CA GLU A 87 -12.71 18.74 3.11
C GLU A 87 -13.61 17.81 2.29
N GLY A 88 -13.07 16.67 1.86
CA GLY A 88 -13.86 15.65 1.17
C GLY A 88 -14.97 15.07 2.04
N TYR A 89 -14.69 14.76 3.30
CA TYR A 89 -15.73 14.31 4.25
C TYR A 89 -16.77 15.39 4.50
N GLU A 90 -16.36 16.64 4.74
CA GLU A 90 -17.28 17.77 4.96
C GLU A 90 -18.21 17.95 3.75
N LYS A 91 -17.65 17.90 2.53
CA LYS A 91 -18.44 17.96 1.30
C LYS A 91 -19.45 16.83 1.19
N CYS A 92 -19.07 15.61 1.55
CA CYS A 92 -19.99 14.46 1.55
C CYS A 92 -21.13 14.61 2.59
N GLU A 93 -20.85 15.17 3.76
CA GLU A 93 -21.86 15.36 4.82
C GLU A 93 -22.82 16.51 4.51
N GLN A 94 -22.45 17.46 3.70
CA GLN A 94 -23.33 18.56 3.31
C GLN A 94 -24.51 18.14 2.43
N LEU A 95 -24.43 16.97 1.78
CA LEU A 95 -25.50 16.34 1.01
C LEU A 95 -26.28 17.32 0.12
N ASN A 96 -25.57 18.12 -0.66
CA ASN A 96 -26.18 19.16 -1.46
C ASN A 96 -26.91 18.57 -2.67
N GLU A 97 -28.18 18.21 -2.51
CA GLU A 97 -29.04 17.73 -3.59
C GLU A 97 -29.33 18.81 -4.67
N ALA A 98 -29.04 20.09 -4.35
CA ALA A 98 -29.30 21.19 -5.26
C ALA A 98 -28.31 21.30 -6.42
N ASP A 99 -27.18 20.61 -6.33
CA ASP A 99 -26.18 20.54 -7.41
C ASP A 99 -26.04 19.11 -7.93
N PRO A 100 -26.81 18.76 -8.99
CA PRO A 100 -26.74 17.41 -9.56
C PRO A 100 -25.39 17.09 -10.21
N GLU A 101 -24.55 18.07 -10.50
CA GLU A 101 -23.20 17.84 -11.01
C GLU A 101 -22.22 17.46 -9.90
N ASP A 102 -22.50 17.87 -8.65
CA ASP A 102 -21.70 17.52 -7.49
C ASP A 102 -22.15 16.21 -6.80
N TYR A 103 -23.37 15.75 -7.07
CA TYR A 103 -23.92 14.55 -6.46
C TYR A 103 -24.04 13.39 -7.46
N PRO A 104 -23.54 12.22 -7.16
CA PRO A 104 -22.60 11.79 -6.10
C PRO A 104 -21.18 11.69 -6.65
N ILE A 105 -20.37 12.72 -6.48
CA ILE A 105 -18.95 12.74 -6.91
C ILE A 105 -18.21 11.45 -6.45
N TRP A 106 -18.48 11.00 -5.25
CA TRP A 106 -17.82 9.84 -4.63
C TRP A 106 -18.32 8.50 -5.18
N GLY A 107 -19.42 8.42 -5.91
CA GLY A 107 -19.96 7.17 -6.44
C GLY A 107 -19.71 6.94 -7.94
N TYR A 108 -19.76 8.01 -8.72
CA TYR A 108 -19.77 7.94 -10.18
C TYR A 108 -18.88 8.99 -10.86
N GLY A 109 -18.16 9.76 -10.06
CA GLY A 109 -17.33 10.83 -10.56
C GLY A 109 -16.15 10.34 -11.41
N PRO A 110 -15.42 11.28 -12.03
CA PRO A 110 -14.34 10.96 -12.97
C PRO A 110 -13.11 10.38 -12.26
N TRP A 111 -13.19 9.11 -11.85
CA TRP A 111 -12.06 8.36 -11.31
C TRP A 111 -10.80 8.48 -12.17
N ASN A 112 -10.97 8.88 -13.42
CA ASN A 112 -9.87 9.12 -14.35
C ASN A 112 -8.97 10.29 -13.93
N GLU A 113 -9.52 11.32 -13.29
CA GLU A 113 -8.73 12.43 -12.75
C GLU A 113 -7.71 11.97 -11.70
N PHE A 114 -8.03 10.89 -10.96
CA PHE A 114 -7.13 10.28 -9.99
C PHE A 114 -6.21 9.24 -10.64
N ARG A 115 -6.71 8.49 -11.60
CA ARG A 115 -5.96 7.42 -12.27
C ARG A 115 -4.87 7.95 -13.19
N ASP A 116 -5.12 9.04 -13.91
CA ASP A 116 -4.16 9.60 -14.86
C ASP A 116 -2.82 10.00 -14.19
N PRO A 117 -2.79 10.81 -13.11
CA PRO A 117 -1.55 11.13 -12.43
C PRO A 117 -0.91 9.91 -11.76
N LEU A 118 -1.69 8.95 -11.25
CA LEU A 118 -1.16 7.72 -10.69
C LEU A 118 -0.51 6.84 -11.77
N ALA A 119 -1.15 6.69 -12.93
CA ALA A 119 -0.61 5.96 -14.06
C ALA A 119 0.74 6.54 -14.52
N ALA A 120 0.79 7.86 -14.65
CA ALA A 120 2.04 8.56 -14.97
C ALA A 120 3.12 8.36 -13.89
N PHE A 121 2.74 8.38 -12.62
CA PHE A 121 3.66 8.20 -11.48
C PHE A 121 4.26 6.80 -11.41
N VAL A 122 3.49 5.75 -11.71
CA VAL A 122 3.95 4.36 -11.64
C VAL A 122 4.35 3.77 -13.00
N GLY A 123 4.17 4.52 -14.10
CA GLY A 123 4.59 4.12 -15.45
C GLY A 123 3.73 2.98 -16.04
N CYS A 124 2.40 3.17 -16.05
CA CYS A 124 1.44 2.28 -16.70
C CYS A 124 0.31 3.08 -17.37
N ASN A 125 -0.69 2.41 -17.94
CA ASN A 125 -1.87 3.05 -18.48
C ASN A 125 -2.94 3.22 -17.39
N ARG A 126 -3.78 4.24 -17.51
CA ARG A 126 -4.90 4.51 -16.61
C ARG A 126 -5.81 3.29 -16.40
N ASP A 127 -6.10 2.56 -17.46
CA ASP A 127 -7.04 1.42 -17.43
C ASP A 127 -6.44 0.16 -16.77
N GLU A 128 -5.14 0.18 -16.46
CA GLU A 128 -4.44 -0.86 -15.71
C GLU A 128 -4.46 -0.60 -14.19
N ILE A 129 -5.05 0.53 -13.72
CA ILE A 129 -5.10 0.90 -12.31
C ILE A 129 -6.47 0.64 -11.71
N ALA A 130 -6.49 -0.14 -10.63
CA ALA A 130 -7.60 -0.25 -9.70
C ALA A 130 -7.26 0.51 -8.39
N LEU A 131 -8.17 1.40 -7.96
CA LEU A 131 -8.04 2.12 -6.70
C LEU A 131 -8.61 1.27 -5.57
N LEU A 132 -7.80 0.92 -4.61
CA LEU A 132 -8.14 0.07 -3.47
C LEU A 132 -7.69 0.72 -2.15
N ARG A 133 -8.15 0.19 -1.02
CA ARG A 133 -7.87 0.78 0.29
C ARG A 133 -6.43 0.57 0.76
N ASN A 134 -5.82 -0.56 0.42
CA ASN A 134 -4.47 -0.92 0.84
C ASN A 134 -3.95 -2.14 0.07
N ALA A 135 -2.64 -2.41 0.19
CA ALA A 135 -1.98 -3.54 -0.45
C ALA A 135 -2.53 -4.92 -0.01
N THR A 136 -2.98 -5.07 1.24
CA THR A 136 -3.61 -6.33 1.70
C THR A 136 -4.87 -6.64 0.92
N GLU A 137 -5.72 -5.63 0.66
CA GLU A 137 -6.90 -5.79 -0.18
C GLU A 137 -6.51 -6.13 -1.62
N ALA A 138 -5.53 -5.42 -2.18
CA ALA A 138 -5.00 -5.69 -3.53
C ALA A 138 -4.50 -7.13 -3.66
N ASN A 139 -3.70 -7.60 -2.72
CA ASN A 139 -3.21 -8.97 -2.68
C ASN A 139 -4.34 -10.02 -2.59
N ASN A 140 -5.45 -9.69 -1.90
CA ASN A 140 -6.63 -10.54 -1.89
C ASN A 140 -7.31 -10.62 -3.26
N TYR A 141 -7.44 -9.48 -3.97
CA TYR A 141 -7.98 -9.49 -5.34
C TYR A 141 -7.07 -10.28 -6.28
N ILE A 142 -5.76 -10.08 -6.22
CA ILE A 142 -4.78 -10.82 -7.02
C ILE A 142 -4.90 -12.33 -6.74
N ALA A 143 -4.79 -12.71 -5.48
CA ALA A 143 -4.80 -14.13 -5.11
C ALA A 143 -6.11 -14.82 -5.48
N ASN A 144 -7.26 -14.15 -5.37
CA ASN A 144 -8.56 -14.77 -5.67
C ASN A 144 -8.99 -14.60 -7.14
N GLY A 145 -8.41 -13.64 -7.87
CA GLY A 145 -8.74 -13.38 -9.28
C GLY A 145 -8.03 -14.29 -10.27
N ILE A 146 -6.90 -14.90 -9.88
CA ILE A 146 -6.18 -15.83 -10.75
C ILE A 146 -6.85 -17.20 -10.72
N ASP A 147 -7.18 -17.74 -11.90
CA ASP A 147 -7.79 -19.07 -12.03
C ASP A 147 -6.71 -20.15 -11.82
N LEU A 148 -6.76 -20.80 -10.65
CA LEU A 148 -5.85 -21.88 -10.26
C LEU A 148 -6.64 -23.15 -9.91
N LYS A 149 -6.11 -24.29 -10.30
CA LYS A 149 -6.67 -25.62 -10.04
C LYS A 149 -6.00 -26.30 -8.85
N PRO A 150 -6.64 -27.30 -8.22
CA PRO A 150 -5.98 -28.11 -7.21
C PRO A 150 -4.64 -28.69 -7.72
N GLY A 151 -3.58 -28.51 -6.93
CA GLY A 151 -2.22 -28.93 -7.27
C GLY A 151 -1.40 -27.89 -8.05
N ASP A 152 -1.99 -26.81 -8.54
CA ASP A 152 -1.23 -25.68 -9.08
C ASP A 152 -0.39 -25.03 -7.98
N GLU A 153 0.81 -24.60 -8.35
CA GLU A 153 1.81 -24.12 -7.40
C GLU A 153 1.98 -22.60 -7.48
N VAL A 154 2.00 -21.98 -6.32
CA VAL A 154 2.41 -20.58 -6.11
C VAL A 154 3.80 -20.60 -5.48
N LEU A 155 4.80 -20.13 -6.21
CA LEU A 155 6.18 -19.99 -5.70
C LEU A 155 6.31 -18.63 -5.03
N MET A 156 6.80 -18.60 -3.78
CA MET A 156 7.04 -17.37 -3.03
C MET A 156 8.28 -17.48 -2.14
N THR A 157 8.73 -16.34 -1.62
CA THR A 157 9.88 -16.30 -0.70
C THR A 157 9.45 -16.43 0.77
N ASP A 158 10.42 -16.63 1.66
CA ASP A 158 10.23 -16.59 3.12
C ASP A 158 10.22 -15.15 3.69
N GLN A 159 10.25 -14.13 2.82
CA GLN A 159 10.32 -12.72 3.20
C GLN A 159 9.03 -11.95 2.91
N GLU A 160 7.94 -12.67 2.60
CA GLU A 160 6.68 -12.03 2.24
C GLU A 160 5.97 -11.43 3.47
N HIS A 161 5.27 -10.32 3.24
CA HIS A 161 4.40 -9.75 4.27
C HIS A 161 3.20 -10.67 4.52
N PRO A 162 2.75 -10.85 5.78
CA PRO A 162 1.59 -11.68 6.08
C PRO A 162 0.32 -11.29 5.30
N GLY A 163 0.09 -9.98 5.06
CA GLY A 163 -1.02 -9.48 4.25
C GLY A 163 -0.98 -9.94 2.79
N GLY A 164 0.21 -10.20 2.25
CA GLY A 164 0.41 -10.76 0.92
C GLY A 164 0.32 -12.29 0.90
N GLU A 165 0.83 -12.96 1.94
CA GLU A 165 0.86 -14.43 2.02
C GLU A 165 -0.50 -15.05 2.41
N HIS A 166 -1.23 -14.45 3.35
CA HIS A 166 -2.45 -15.04 3.91
C HIS A 166 -3.54 -15.35 2.88
N PRO A 167 -3.80 -14.55 1.85
CA PRO A 167 -4.76 -14.90 0.81
C PRO A 167 -4.44 -16.22 0.11
N TRP A 168 -3.17 -16.49 -0.17
CA TRP A 168 -2.72 -17.74 -0.77
C TRP A 168 -2.88 -18.93 0.18
N ASN A 169 -2.56 -18.75 1.47
CA ASN A 169 -2.79 -19.78 2.50
C ASN A 169 -4.28 -20.15 2.60
N LEU A 170 -5.18 -19.19 2.43
CA LEU A 170 -6.61 -19.45 2.40
C LEU A 170 -6.99 -20.29 1.17
N ARG A 171 -6.39 -20.02 0.00
CA ARG A 171 -6.62 -20.79 -1.22
C ARG A 171 -6.09 -22.22 -1.12
N VAL A 172 -4.96 -22.44 -0.44
CA VAL A 172 -4.50 -23.82 -0.13
C VAL A 172 -5.60 -24.58 0.59
N LYS A 173 -6.19 -23.99 1.64
CA LYS A 173 -7.24 -24.64 2.44
C LYS A 173 -8.54 -24.86 1.68
N ARG A 174 -8.93 -23.94 0.82
CA ARG A 174 -10.23 -23.95 0.13
C ARG A 174 -10.20 -24.69 -1.20
N TYR A 175 -9.12 -24.56 -1.95
CA TYR A 175 -9.06 -24.97 -3.34
C TYR A 175 -7.92 -25.95 -3.65
N GLY A 176 -7.13 -26.33 -2.64
CA GLY A 176 -6.09 -27.35 -2.80
C GLY A 176 -4.91 -26.95 -3.68
N ILE A 177 -4.66 -25.64 -3.84
CA ILE A 177 -3.40 -25.18 -4.46
C ILE A 177 -2.23 -25.47 -3.53
N VAL A 178 -1.02 -25.39 -4.03
CA VAL A 178 0.21 -25.64 -3.28
C VAL A 178 1.03 -24.36 -3.17
N ILE A 179 1.48 -23.99 -1.98
CA ILE A 179 2.49 -22.96 -1.80
C ILE A 179 3.86 -23.61 -1.72
N LYS A 180 4.75 -23.24 -2.62
CA LYS A 180 6.17 -23.56 -2.53
C LYS A 180 6.91 -22.35 -2.01
N LYS A 181 7.34 -22.41 -0.75
CA LYS A 181 8.11 -21.32 -0.13
C LYS A 181 9.59 -21.63 -0.20
N ILE A 182 10.38 -20.65 -0.64
CA ILE A 182 11.84 -20.74 -0.72
C ILE A 182 12.49 -19.75 0.24
N THR A 183 13.62 -20.14 0.82
CA THR A 183 14.39 -19.27 1.70
C THR A 183 15.40 -18.48 0.90
N LEU A 184 15.33 -17.15 1.00
CA LEU A 184 16.32 -16.28 0.39
C LEU A 184 17.67 -16.36 1.11
N PRO A 185 18.79 -16.35 0.38
CA PRO A 185 20.14 -16.32 0.98
C PRO A 185 20.31 -15.07 1.86
N ARG A 186 21.08 -15.20 2.93
CA ARG A 186 21.38 -14.11 3.88
C ARG A 186 22.90 -14.12 4.18
N PRO A 187 23.63 -13.12 3.72
CA PRO A 187 23.23 -11.96 2.91
C PRO A 187 22.95 -12.34 1.44
N ILE A 188 22.16 -11.52 0.74
CA ILE A 188 22.09 -11.53 -0.72
C ILE A 188 23.29 -10.74 -1.24
N ILE A 189 24.20 -11.42 -1.93
CA ILE A 189 25.46 -10.80 -2.40
C ILE A 189 25.24 -10.05 -3.73
N ASN A 190 24.40 -10.62 -4.60
CA ASN A 190 24.05 -10.01 -5.87
C ASN A 190 22.64 -10.44 -6.33
N PRO A 191 22.00 -9.68 -7.23
CA PRO A 191 20.65 -9.99 -7.74
C PRO A 191 20.55 -11.34 -8.44
N THR A 192 21.61 -11.80 -9.12
CA THR A 192 21.62 -13.05 -9.87
C THR A 192 21.36 -14.25 -8.98
N GLN A 193 21.84 -14.25 -7.72
CA GLN A 193 21.54 -15.31 -6.76
C GLN A 193 20.04 -15.53 -6.56
N VAL A 194 19.25 -14.44 -6.52
CA VAL A 194 17.81 -14.54 -6.34
C VAL A 194 17.15 -15.08 -7.59
N VAL A 195 17.57 -14.60 -8.76
CA VAL A 195 17.04 -15.06 -10.05
C VAL A 195 17.31 -16.55 -10.26
N ASP A 196 18.53 -16.99 -10.00
CA ASP A 196 18.95 -18.39 -10.15
C ASP A 196 18.19 -19.30 -9.16
N LEU A 197 18.06 -18.85 -7.90
CA LEU A 197 17.32 -19.57 -6.89
C LEU A 197 15.86 -19.78 -7.28
N ILE A 198 15.19 -18.70 -7.72
CA ILE A 198 13.80 -18.76 -8.18
C ILE A 198 13.69 -19.62 -9.42
N SER A 199 14.58 -19.46 -10.40
CA SER A 199 14.61 -20.25 -11.63
C SER A 199 14.72 -21.76 -11.36
N ALA A 200 15.58 -22.15 -10.43
CA ALA A 200 15.78 -23.54 -10.03
C ALA A 200 14.56 -24.14 -9.29
N ASN A 201 13.69 -23.28 -8.78
CA ASN A 201 12.52 -23.69 -8.02
C ASN A 201 11.20 -23.64 -8.80
N ILE A 202 11.16 -23.06 -10.00
CA ILE A 202 10.00 -23.16 -10.90
C ILE A 202 9.84 -24.60 -11.38
N THR A 203 8.63 -25.13 -11.24
CA THR A 203 8.26 -26.49 -11.65
C THR A 203 7.20 -26.44 -12.78
N PRO A 204 6.90 -27.55 -13.46
CA PRO A 204 5.78 -27.58 -14.42
C PRO A 204 4.41 -27.25 -13.83
N ARG A 205 4.28 -27.27 -12.49
CA ARG A 205 3.04 -26.91 -11.77
C ARG A 205 3.01 -25.47 -11.33
N THR A 206 4.14 -24.77 -11.35
CA THR A 206 4.20 -23.35 -10.95
C THR A 206 3.39 -22.51 -11.92
N ARG A 207 2.37 -21.81 -11.40
CA ARG A 207 1.48 -20.91 -12.15
C ARG A 207 1.70 -19.45 -11.78
N VAL A 208 2.11 -19.20 -10.56
CA VAL A 208 2.32 -17.84 -10.03
C VAL A 208 3.68 -17.78 -9.33
N LEU A 209 4.41 -16.74 -9.64
CA LEU A 209 5.54 -16.26 -8.85
C LEU A 209 5.06 -15.03 -8.08
N PHE A 210 4.89 -15.18 -6.76
CA PHE A 210 4.51 -14.10 -5.85
C PHE A 210 5.71 -13.66 -5.03
N PHE A 211 6.02 -12.37 -5.01
CA PHE A 211 7.15 -11.84 -4.23
C PHE A 211 6.96 -10.36 -3.89
N SER A 212 7.51 -9.94 -2.75
CA SER A 212 7.62 -8.54 -2.37
C SER A 212 8.76 -7.87 -3.15
N HIS A 213 8.50 -6.71 -3.76
CA HIS A 213 9.54 -5.95 -4.48
C HIS A 213 10.63 -5.45 -3.52
N ILE A 214 10.22 -4.96 -2.35
CA ILE A 214 11.10 -4.74 -1.20
C ILE A 214 10.64 -5.69 -0.09
N THR A 215 11.53 -6.54 0.38
CA THR A 215 11.21 -7.57 1.37
C THR A 215 10.86 -6.96 2.72
N THR A 216 9.81 -7.46 3.36
CA THR A 216 9.28 -6.91 4.61
C THR A 216 10.26 -7.02 5.78
N PHE A 217 10.94 -8.15 5.91
CA PHE A 217 11.78 -8.41 7.10
C PHE A 217 13.22 -7.95 6.97
N SER A 218 13.74 -7.87 5.76
CA SER A 218 15.15 -7.52 5.53
C SER A 218 15.36 -6.21 4.76
N GLY A 219 14.30 -5.61 4.20
CA GLY A 219 14.39 -4.36 3.42
C GLY A 219 15.18 -4.49 2.13
N VAL A 220 15.39 -5.71 1.64
CA VAL A 220 16.15 -5.94 0.41
C VAL A 220 15.28 -5.67 -0.81
N VAL A 221 15.80 -4.88 -1.73
CA VAL A 221 15.18 -4.65 -3.04
C VAL A 221 15.47 -5.86 -3.93
N LEU A 222 14.42 -6.61 -4.29
CA LEU A 222 14.55 -7.75 -5.19
C LEU A 222 14.66 -7.28 -6.66
N PRO A 223 15.31 -8.07 -7.53
CA PRO A 223 15.48 -7.75 -8.94
C PRO A 223 14.18 -7.99 -9.73
N ALA A 224 13.14 -7.20 -9.45
CA ALA A 224 11.77 -7.44 -9.92
C ALA A 224 11.68 -7.55 -11.44
N LYS A 225 12.37 -6.70 -12.20
CA LYS A 225 12.39 -6.76 -13.67
C LYS A 225 12.91 -8.11 -14.18
N GLN A 226 14.00 -8.61 -13.60
CA GLN A 226 14.57 -9.91 -13.99
C GLN A 226 13.65 -11.06 -13.59
N LEU A 227 13.00 -10.98 -12.42
CA LEU A 227 12.08 -11.99 -11.95
C LEU A 227 10.79 -12.04 -12.78
N CYS A 228 10.25 -10.89 -13.18
CA CYS A 228 9.10 -10.82 -14.09
C CYS A 228 9.45 -11.36 -15.47
N ALA A 229 10.64 -11.02 -16.00
CA ALA A 229 11.12 -11.58 -17.27
C ALA A 229 11.31 -13.10 -17.21
N LEU A 230 11.86 -13.62 -16.11
CA LEU A 230 11.99 -15.06 -15.86
C LEU A 230 10.61 -15.75 -15.82
N ALA A 231 9.66 -15.20 -15.05
CA ALA A 231 8.30 -15.73 -14.94
C ALA A 231 7.63 -15.79 -16.31
N ARG A 232 7.66 -14.70 -17.06
CA ARG A 232 7.12 -14.61 -18.42
C ARG A 232 7.74 -15.65 -19.34
N GLY A 233 9.08 -15.81 -19.33
CA GLY A 233 9.79 -16.80 -20.14
C GLY A 233 9.42 -18.27 -19.81
N LYS A 234 8.85 -18.50 -18.63
CA LYS A 234 8.36 -19.80 -18.16
C LYS A 234 6.85 -19.96 -18.24
N GLY A 235 6.10 -18.99 -18.73
CA GLY A 235 4.63 -18.99 -18.74
C GLY A 235 4.01 -18.95 -17.34
N VAL A 236 4.70 -18.33 -16.39
CA VAL A 236 4.29 -18.15 -14.99
C VAL A 236 3.85 -16.70 -14.80
N ILE A 237 2.71 -16.48 -14.14
CA ILE A 237 2.19 -15.15 -13.80
C ILE A 237 3.07 -14.53 -12.71
N SER A 238 3.55 -13.32 -12.93
CA SER A 238 4.26 -12.53 -11.93
C SER A 238 3.28 -11.64 -11.15
N ALA A 239 3.17 -11.87 -9.85
CA ALA A 239 2.39 -11.05 -8.92
C ALA A 239 3.34 -10.44 -7.88
N VAL A 240 3.44 -9.12 -7.88
CA VAL A 240 4.45 -8.39 -7.11
C VAL A 240 3.78 -7.55 -6.03
N ASP A 241 4.13 -7.79 -4.77
CA ASP A 241 3.73 -6.91 -3.66
C ASP A 241 4.64 -5.69 -3.63
N GLY A 242 4.10 -4.56 -4.07
CA GLY A 242 4.80 -3.29 -4.16
C GLY A 242 4.57 -2.34 -2.99
N ALA A 243 4.02 -2.80 -1.87
CA ALA A 243 3.61 -1.94 -0.75
C ALA A 243 4.67 -0.93 -0.28
N HIS A 244 5.95 -1.28 -0.39
CA HIS A 244 7.08 -0.45 0.06
C HIS A 244 7.69 0.44 -1.03
N VAL A 245 7.26 0.36 -2.30
CA VAL A 245 8.01 0.98 -3.42
C VAL A 245 7.48 2.35 -3.86
N PRO A 246 6.16 2.56 -4.08
CA PRO A 246 5.67 3.85 -4.51
C PRO A 246 6.04 4.96 -3.52
N GLY A 247 6.69 6.01 -4.01
CA GLY A 247 7.21 7.10 -3.18
C GLY A 247 8.61 6.88 -2.60
N MET A 248 9.11 5.64 -2.50
CA MET A 248 10.47 5.34 -2.04
C MET A 248 11.48 5.19 -3.18
N MET A 249 11.02 4.66 -4.31
CA MET A 249 11.85 4.41 -5.50
C MET A 249 11.10 4.86 -6.75
N ARG A 250 11.86 5.17 -7.80
CA ARG A 250 11.27 5.34 -9.13
C ARG A 250 10.70 4.01 -9.60
N LEU A 251 9.46 4.03 -10.06
CA LEU A 251 8.72 2.87 -10.54
C LEU A 251 8.31 3.10 -11.98
N ASN A 252 8.44 2.06 -12.81
CA ASN A 252 7.84 2.00 -14.14
C ASN A 252 7.38 0.56 -14.35
N LEU A 253 6.08 0.35 -14.24
CA LEU A 253 5.48 -0.98 -14.31
C LEU A 253 5.58 -1.62 -15.69
N HIS A 254 5.47 -0.81 -16.77
CA HIS A 254 5.67 -1.31 -18.13
C HIS A 254 7.11 -1.75 -18.38
N ASP A 255 8.10 -0.98 -17.89
CA ASP A 255 9.51 -1.38 -17.99
C ASP A 255 9.84 -2.61 -17.14
N MET A 256 9.20 -2.73 -15.96
CA MET A 256 9.33 -3.91 -15.11
C MET A 256 8.70 -5.14 -15.75
N GLY A 257 7.56 -4.97 -16.40
CA GLY A 257 6.86 -6.00 -17.12
C GLY A 257 6.25 -7.08 -16.22
N CYS A 258 5.77 -6.71 -15.01
CA CYS A 258 4.95 -7.58 -14.17
C CYS A 258 3.55 -7.78 -14.78
N ASP A 259 2.90 -8.88 -14.44
CA ASP A 259 1.49 -9.10 -14.80
C ASP A 259 0.57 -8.39 -13.80
N LEU A 260 0.92 -8.42 -12.51
CA LEU A 260 0.16 -7.82 -11.42
C LEU A 260 1.12 -7.16 -10.43
N TYR A 261 0.73 -5.96 -9.94
CA TYR A 261 1.53 -5.19 -8.99
C TYR A 261 0.66 -4.64 -7.86
#